data_a5d3972606a7676efe5328d64bc9aee6
#
_entry.id   a5d3972606a7676efe5328d64bc9aee6
#
_cell.length_a   1.000
_cell.length_b   1.000
_cell.length_c   1.000
_cell.angle_alpha   90.00
_cell.angle_beta   90.00
_cell.angle_gamma   90.00
#
_symmetry.space_group_name_H-M   'P 1'
#
loop_
_entity.id
_entity.type
_entity.pdbx_description
1 polymer ?
#
loop_
_entity_poly.entity_id
_entity_poly.type
_entity_poly.pdbx_seq_one_letter_code
_entity_poly.pdbx_strand_id
1 'polypeptide(L)'
;MLLRKRQYELFSKPPALLRQNTVAAKLANTKSVVKRTLKDYPQIDEDGKLTHCIERLDGCIKSVYITDDYDGILGTEGNGAKAYFDVFDSLILHQKDDFCFAMRSKRPPLDRVNAMLSFLYTIFTREYAAALESVGLDSYMGFYHSLRPGRESLACDLVEEGRCIVERFVLTLINLKIIKPEDFDAVSYTHLTLPTIA
;
A
#
# COMPACT_ATOMS: atom_id res chain seq x y z
N MET A 1 -3.87 30.64 -3.62
CA MET A 1 -2.48 31.15 -3.42
C MET A 1 -2.00 31.04 -1.96
N LEU A 2 -2.75 31.49 -0.96
CA LEU A 2 -2.35 31.44 0.47
C LEU A 2 -2.17 29.99 0.99
N LEU A 3 -3.03 29.06 0.57
CA LEU A 3 -2.97 27.66 1.00
C LEU A 3 -1.67 26.96 0.54
N ARG A 4 -1.30 27.11 -0.73
CA ARG A 4 -0.02 26.56 -1.26
C ARG A 4 1.18 27.17 -0.55
N LYS A 5 1.19 28.48 -0.27
CA LYS A 5 2.27 29.13 0.48
C LYS A 5 2.45 28.48 1.86
N ARG A 6 1.36 28.26 2.60
CA ARG A 6 1.40 27.59 3.90
C ARG A 6 1.84 26.14 3.79
N GLN A 7 1.43 25.44 2.73
CA GLN A 7 1.90 24.08 2.46
C GLN A 7 3.41 24.04 2.27
N TYR A 8 3.98 24.94 1.44
CA TYR A 8 5.42 25.00 1.23
C TYR A 8 6.18 25.34 2.51
N GLU A 9 5.68 26.28 3.30
CA GLU A 9 6.28 26.65 4.59
C GLU A 9 6.30 25.46 5.56
N LEU A 10 5.20 24.73 5.68
CA LEU A 10 5.09 23.56 6.57
C LEU A 10 5.94 22.39 6.09
N PHE A 11 5.89 22.06 4.80
CA PHE A 11 6.51 20.85 4.26
C PHE A 11 7.98 21.03 3.89
N SER A 12 8.51 22.23 3.92
CA SER A 12 9.97 22.46 3.83
C SER A 12 10.73 21.86 5.02
N LYS A 13 10.09 21.83 6.21
CA LYS A 13 10.60 21.21 7.45
C LYS A 13 9.45 20.51 8.18
N PRO A 14 8.96 19.38 7.64
CA PRO A 14 7.78 18.74 8.18
C PRO A 14 8.05 18.18 9.58
N PRO A 15 7.11 18.37 10.53
CA PRO A 15 7.22 17.75 11.86
C PRO A 15 7.34 16.24 11.77
N ALA A 16 8.19 15.62 12.59
CA ALA A 16 8.33 14.15 12.65
C ALA A 16 6.99 13.47 12.93
N LEU A 17 6.18 14.04 13.81
CA LEU A 17 4.85 13.53 14.16
C LEU A 17 3.93 13.34 12.93
N LEU A 18 4.05 14.19 11.90
CA LEU A 18 3.24 14.04 10.68
C LEU A 18 3.59 12.76 9.94
N ARG A 19 4.89 12.46 9.82
CA ARG A 19 5.39 11.22 9.20
C ARG A 19 5.06 10.00 10.06
N GLN A 20 5.26 10.10 11.37
CA GLN A 20 4.94 9.06 12.34
C GLN A 20 3.45 8.67 12.25
N ASN A 21 2.55 9.66 12.24
CA ASN A 21 1.11 9.41 12.13
C ASN A 21 0.74 8.71 10.82
N THR A 22 1.30 9.15 9.68
CA THR A 22 1.04 8.51 8.37
C THR A 22 1.49 7.06 8.36
N VAL A 23 2.70 6.77 8.86
CA VAL A 23 3.21 5.39 8.93
C VAL A 23 2.41 4.55 9.93
N ALA A 24 2.09 5.08 11.10
CA ALA A 24 1.27 4.38 12.09
C ALA A 24 -0.13 4.05 11.55
N ALA A 25 -0.78 5.00 10.86
CA ALA A 25 -2.07 4.79 10.22
C ALA A 25 -2.00 3.71 9.12
N LYS A 26 -0.97 3.76 8.26
CA LYS A 26 -0.71 2.71 7.28
C LYS A 26 -0.63 1.33 7.93
N LEU A 27 0.22 1.18 8.93
CA LEU A 27 0.45 -0.10 9.61
C LEU A 27 -0.80 -0.59 10.34
N ALA A 28 -1.55 0.31 11.00
CA ALA A 28 -2.80 -0.02 11.67
C ALA A 28 -3.88 -0.47 10.69
N ASN A 29 -4.00 0.19 9.55
CA ASN A 29 -4.95 -0.15 8.50
C ASN A 29 -4.58 -1.49 7.85
N THR A 30 -3.30 -1.72 7.54
CA THR A 30 -2.77 -3.00 7.05
C THR A 30 -3.05 -4.14 8.05
N LYS A 31 -2.77 -3.92 9.34
CA LYS A 31 -3.10 -4.89 10.40
C LYS A 31 -4.59 -5.24 10.42
N SER A 32 -5.45 -4.27 10.16
CA SER A 32 -6.90 -4.48 10.14
C SER A 32 -7.34 -5.43 9.01
N VAL A 33 -6.64 -5.44 7.87
CA VAL A 33 -6.88 -6.40 6.78
C VAL A 33 -6.58 -7.82 7.26
N VAL A 34 -5.41 -8.03 7.86
CA VAL A 34 -5.01 -9.35 8.37
C VAL A 34 -5.95 -9.83 9.46
N LYS A 35 -6.26 -8.96 10.44
CA LYS A 35 -7.21 -9.26 11.53
C LYS A 35 -8.59 -9.64 11.03
N ARG A 36 -9.09 -8.95 10.01
CA ARG A 36 -10.39 -9.25 9.42
C ARG A 36 -10.40 -10.63 8.78
N THR A 37 -9.40 -10.93 7.97
CA THR A 37 -9.30 -12.23 7.31
C THR A 37 -9.16 -13.36 8.33
N LEU A 38 -8.32 -13.19 9.35
CA LEU A 38 -8.16 -14.17 10.44
C LEU A 38 -9.46 -14.40 11.23
N LYS A 39 -10.22 -13.34 11.49
CA LYS A 39 -11.53 -13.46 12.16
C LYS A 39 -12.54 -14.24 11.33
N ASP A 40 -12.59 -13.97 10.02
CA ASP A 40 -13.58 -14.58 9.13
C ASP A 40 -13.17 -16.03 8.74
N TYR A 41 -11.85 -16.34 8.75
CA TYR A 41 -11.26 -17.63 8.35
C TYR A 41 -10.17 -18.09 9.33
N PRO A 42 -10.46 -18.40 10.58
CA PRO A 42 -9.44 -18.73 11.59
C PRO A 42 -8.60 -19.97 11.26
N GLN A 43 -9.13 -20.88 10.45
CA GLN A 43 -8.44 -22.10 10.01
C GLN A 43 -7.23 -21.87 9.11
N ILE A 44 -7.05 -20.68 8.54
CA ILE A 44 -5.90 -20.41 7.67
C ILE A 44 -4.62 -20.06 8.43
N ASP A 45 -4.67 -19.97 9.75
CA ASP A 45 -3.56 -19.59 10.63
C ASP A 45 -3.09 -20.74 11.54
N GLU A 46 -3.20 -21.99 11.07
CA GLU A 46 -2.74 -23.15 11.84
C GLU A 46 -1.25 -23.09 12.19
N ASP A 47 -0.44 -22.43 11.36
CA ASP A 47 0.98 -22.20 11.59
C ASP A 47 1.29 -20.91 12.38
N GLY A 48 0.29 -20.12 12.75
CA GLY A 48 0.42 -18.88 13.52
C GLY A 48 1.06 -17.70 12.79
N LYS A 49 1.26 -17.78 11.48
CA LYS A 49 1.93 -16.73 10.70
C LYS A 49 1.17 -15.41 10.68
N LEU A 50 -0.16 -15.45 10.53
CA LEU A 50 -1.00 -14.25 10.53
C LEU A 50 -1.03 -13.60 11.90
N THR A 51 -1.13 -14.40 12.96
CA THR A 51 -1.06 -13.94 14.36
C THR A 51 0.29 -13.27 14.62
N HIS A 52 1.39 -13.88 14.22
CA HIS A 52 2.73 -13.30 14.36
C HIS A 52 2.89 -12.01 13.53
N CYS A 53 2.33 -11.95 12.33
CA CYS A 53 2.31 -10.72 11.52
C CYS A 53 1.61 -9.58 12.27
N ILE A 54 0.46 -9.84 12.89
CA ILE A 54 -0.30 -8.85 13.68
C ILE A 54 0.56 -8.32 14.84
N GLU A 55 1.25 -9.19 15.57
CA GLU A 55 2.13 -8.81 16.68
C GLU A 55 3.31 -7.95 16.20
N ARG A 56 3.92 -8.33 15.07
CA ARG A 56 5.00 -7.54 14.46
C ARG A 56 4.51 -6.15 14.04
N LEU A 57 3.33 -6.05 13.43
CA LEU A 57 2.74 -4.77 13.05
C LEU A 57 2.43 -3.90 14.28
N ASP A 58 1.96 -4.50 15.38
CA ASP A 58 1.76 -3.79 16.66
C ASP A 58 3.08 -3.28 17.25
N GLY A 59 4.14 -4.07 17.14
CA GLY A 59 5.50 -3.65 17.50
C GLY A 59 5.98 -2.45 16.67
N CYS A 60 5.83 -2.51 15.35
CA CYS A 60 6.19 -1.41 14.44
C CYS A 60 5.38 -0.14 14.73
N ILE A 61 4.07 -0.24 14.98
CA ILE A 61 3.22 0.93 15.33
C ILE A 61 3.73 1.61 16.59
N LYS A 62 4.14 0.85 17.60
CA LYS A 62 4.73 1.43 18.83
C LYS A 62 6.09 2.05 18.56
N SER A 63 6.93 1.37 17.76
CA SER A 63 8.30 1.80 17.46
C SER A 63 8.36 3.08 16.63
N VAL A 64 7.37 3.34 15.76
CA VAL A 64 7.36 4.54 14.91
C VAL A 64 7.35 5.85 15.72
N TYR A 65 6.79 5.85 16.93
CA TYR A 65 6.75 7.02 17.82
C TYR A 65 7.98 7.18 18.70
N ILE A 66 8.91 6.22 18.66
CA ILE A 66 10.13 6.28 19.49
C ILE A 66 11.24 7.08 18.79
N THR A 67 11.21 7.16 17.46
CA THR A 67 12.21 7.87 16.67
C THR A 67 11.62 9.04 15.90
N ASP A 68 12.34 10.18 15.92
CA ASP A 68 12.02 11.37 15.12
C ASP A 68 12.83 11.39 13.81
N ASP A 69 13.81 10.49 13.68
CA ASP A 69 14.68 10.37 12.53
C ASP A 69 13.93 9.79 11.31
N TYR A 70 14.16 10.41 10.16
CA TYR A 70 13.51 10.00 8.91
C TYR A 70 13.82 8.56 8.52
N ASP A 71 15.08 8.17 8.61
CA ASP A 71 15.52 6.83 8.22
C ASP A 71 14.99 5.76 9.19
N GLY A 72 14.89 6.08 10.47
CA GLY A 72 14.28 5.22 11.48
C GLY A 72 12.78 5.00 11.25
N ILE A 73 12.04 6.08 10.89
CA ILE A 73 10.62 5.98 10.53
C ILE A 73 10.46 5.13 9.25
N LEU A 74 11.28 5.38 8.23
CA LEU A 74 11.25 4.63 6.97
C LEU A 74 11.63 3.16 7.18
N GLY A 75 12.62 2.87 8.02
CA GLY A 75 13.00 1.50 8.39
C GLY A 75 11.87 0.75 9.12
N THR A 76 11.17 1.44 10.03
CA THR A 76 10.01 0.87 10.73
C THR A 76 8.86 0.57 9.75
N GLU A 77 8.58 1.48 8.82
CA GLU A 77 7.60 1.29 7.74
C GLU A 77 7.96 0.08 6.87
N GLY A 78 9.22 -0.02 6.45
CA GLY A 78 9.72 -1.14 5.65
C GLY A 78 9.60 -2.49 6.37
N ASN A 79 9.91 -2.55 7.67
CA ASN A 79 9.75 -3.75 8.50
C ASN A 79 8.28 -4.19 8.60
N GLY A 80 7.36 -3.24 8.77
CA GLY A 80 5.93 -3.52 8.81
C GLY A 80 5.40 -3.98 7.44
N ALA A 81 5.83 -3.31 6.36
CA ALA A 81 5.47 -3.70 5.00
C ALA A 81 5.99 -5.12 4.67
N LYS A 82 7.23 -5.43 5.06
CA LYS A 82 7.77 -6.78 4.90
C LYS A 82 6.94 -7.80 5.66
N ALA A 83 6.64 -7.56 6.94
CA ALA A 83 5.83 -8.49 7.75
C ALA A 83 4.48 -8.79 7.11
N TYR A 84 3.84 -7.79 6.52
CA TYR A 84 2.56 -7.94 5.84
C TYR A 84 2.67 -8.71 4.52
N PHE A 85 3.62 -8.33 3.66
CA PHE A 85 3.76 -8.99 2.36
C PHE A 85 4.30 -10.42 2.47
N ASP A 86 5.01 -10.77 3.55
CA ASP A 86 5.44 -12.14 3.84
C ASP A 86 4.22 -13.08 4.08
N VAL A 87 3.06 -12.55 4.49
CA VAL A 87 1.83 -13.34 4.71
C VAL A 87 0.73 -13.06 3.68
N PHE A 88 0.96 -12.18 2.71
CA PHE A 88 -0.08 -11.73 1.78
C PHE A 88 -0.70 -12.88 0.99
N ASP A 89 0.10 -13.85 0.56
CA ASP A 89 -0.39 -15.04 -0.14
C ASP A 89 -1.39 -15.86 0.68
N SER A 90 -1.23 -15.90 2.00
CA SER A 90 -2.16 -16.59 2.89
C SER A 90 -3.56 -15.93 2.93
N LEU A 91 -3.66 -14.66 2.52
CA LEU A 91 -4.93 -13.93 2.43
C LEU A 91 -5.69 -14.22 1.11
N ILE A 92 -5.04 -14.87 0.15
CA ILE A 92 -5.64 -15.36 -1.08
C ILE A 92 -6.25 -16.72 -0.77
N LEU A 93 -7.58 -16.81 -0.73
CA LEU A 93 -8.31 -18.01 -0.29
C LEU A 93 -8.76 -18.89 -1.45
N HIS A 94 -8.89 -18.32 -2.64
CA HIS A 94 -9.36 -18.96 -3.84
C HIS A 94 -8.46 -18.70 -5.03
N GLN A 95 -8.53 -19.55 -6.05
CA GLN A 95 -7.76 -19.40 -7.31
C GLN A 95 -6.22 -19.34 -7.08
N LYS A 96 -5.70 -20.06 -6.07
CA LYS A 96 -4.28 -19.99 -5.68
C LYS A 96 -3.31 -20.44 -6.77
N ASP A 97 -3.72 -21.33 -7.64
CA ASP A 97 -2.88 -21.81 -8.74
C ASP A 97 -2.60 -20.72 -9.78
N ASP A 98 -3.53 -19.76 -9.91
CA ASP A 98 -3.48 -18.68 -10.89
C ASP A 98 -3.07 -17.34 -10.29
N PHE A 99 -3.41 -17.09 -9.03
CA PHE A 99 -3.15 -15.86 -8.30
C PHE A 99 -2.25 -16.14 -7.10
N CYS A 100 -0.99 -16.50 -7.35
CA CYS A 100 0.02 -16.66 -6.34
C CYS A 100 0.78 -15.33 -6.10
N PHE A 101 1.27 -15.15 -4.88
CA PHE A 101 2.03 -13.98 -4.49
C PHE A 101 3.28 -14.38 -3.69
N ALA A 102 4.43 -14.42 -4.35
CA ALA A 102 5.68 -14.76 -3.68
C ALA A 102 6.33 -13.58 -2.95
N MET A 103 6.32 -12.41 -3.58
CA MET A 103 6.87 -11.16 -3.03
C MET A 103 6.31 -9.94 -3.77
N ARG A 104 6.42 -8.77 -3.14
CA ARG A 104 6.03 -7.52 -3.81
C ARG A 104 7.04 -7.12 -4.89
N SER A 105 6.63 -7.17 -6.14
CA SER A 105 7.36 -6.67 -7.30
C SER A 105 6.59 -5.53 -7.98
N LYS A 106 7.29 -4.46 -8.38
CA LYS A 106 6.63 -3.25 -8.89
C LYS A 106 6.93 -3.01 -10.37
N ARG A 107 8.15 -3.19 -10.80
CA ARG A 107 8.64 -2.85 -12.16
C ARG A 107 9.75 -3.83 -12.56
N PRO A 108 9.42 -4.85 -13.35
CA PRO A 108 8.07 -5.24 -13.78
C PRO A 108 7.29 -5.96 -12.65
N PRO A 109 5.94 -5.97 -12.70
CA PRO A 109 5.16 -6.89 -11.88
C PRO A 109 5.37 -8.33 -12.38
N LEU A 110 5.72 -9.25 -11.46
CA LEU A 110 6.11 -10.62 -11.82
C LEU A 110 4.94 -11.61 -11.83
N ASP A 111 3.80 -11.20 -11.29
CA ASP A 111 2.58 -12.02 -11.21
C ASP A 111 1.33 -11.14 -11.35
N ARG A 112 0.17 -11.80 -11.54
CA ARG A 112 -1.12 -11.12 -11.71
C ARG A 112 -1.51 -10.26 -10.52
N VAL A 113 -1.22 -10.71 -9.30
CA VAL A 113 -1.52 -9.97 -8.06
C VAL A 113 -0.70 -8.68 -8.01
N ASN A 114 0.60 -8.75 -8.32
CA ASN A 114 1.48 -7.59 -8.41
C ASN A 114 1.07 -6.62 -9.53
N ALA A 115 0.56 -7.13 -10.65
CA ALA A 115 0.03 -6.30 -11.74
C ALA A 115 -1.20 -5.51 -11.28
N MET A 116 -2.18 -6.17 -10.64
CA MET A 116 -3.37 -5.54 -10.08
C MET A 116 -3.02 -4.48 -9.03
N LEU A 117 -2.16 -4.83 -8.07
CA LEU A 117 -1.70 -3.89 -7.05
C LEU A 117 -1.03 -2.66 -7.66
N SER A 118 -0.16 -2.85 -8.65
CA SER A 118 0.57 -1.74 -9.28
C SER A 118 -0.34 -0.82 -10.08
N PHE A 119 -1.29 -1.40 -10.82
CA PHE A 119 -2.28 -0.68 -11.59
C PHE A 119 -3.21 0.14 -10.68
N LEU A 120 -3.81 -0.51 -9.69
CA LEU A 120 -4.77 0.14 -8.79
C LEU A 120 -4.10 1.19 -7.89
N TYR A 121 -2.87 0.97 -7.43
CA TYR A 121 -2.13 2.02 -6.73
C TYR A 121 -1.87 3.24 -7.60
N THR A 122 -1.63 3.05 -8.90
CA THR A 122 -1.43 4.16 -9.83
C THR A 122 -2.73 4.98 -9.99
N ILE A 123 -3.86 4.30 -10.19
CA ILE A 123 -5.18 4.97 -10.26
C ILE A 123 -5.45 5.71 -8.95
N PHE A 124 -5.29 5.02 -7.82
CA PHE A 124 -5.57 5.58 -6.50
C PHE A 124 -4.72 6.82 -6.20
N THR A 125 -3.43 6.80 -6.58
CA THR A 125 -2.56 7.96 -6.44
C THR A 125 -3.01 9.13 -7.31
N ARG A 126 -3.46 8.89 -8.54
CA ARG A 126 -4.00 9.93 -9.44
C ARG A 126 -5.28 10.56 -8.90
N GLU A 127 -6.18 9.77 -8.30
CA GLU A 127 -7.39 10.28 -7.66
C GLU A 127 -7.04 11.20 -6.48
N TYR A 128 -6.06 10.82 -5.65
CA TYR A 128 -5.58 11.70 -4.57
C TYR A 128 -4.94 12.98 -5.12
N ALA A 129 -4.14 12.90 -6.20
CA ALA A 129 -3.55 14.07 -6.83
C ALA A 129 -4.64 15.03 -7.36
N ALA A 130 -5.64 14.50 -8.07
CA ALA A 130 -6.76 15.29 -8.56
C ALA A 130 -7.56 15.95 -7.42
N ALA A 131 -7.81 15.22 -6.33
CA ALA A 131 -8.49 15.75 -5.16
C ALA A 131 -7.67 16.88 -4.48
N LEU A 132 -6.36 16.72 -4.34
CA LEU A 132 -5.46 17.75 -3.80
C LEU A 132 -5.47 19.04 -4.63
N GLU A 133 -5.34 18.90 -5.96
CA GLU A 133 -5.39 20.04 -6.87
C GLU A 133 -6.76 20.75 -6.82
N SER A 134 -7.84 20.00 -6.69
CA SER A 134 -9.20 20.57 -6.62
C SER A 134 -9.41 21.49 -5.41
N VAL A 135 -8.72 21.22 -4.29
CA VAL A 135 -8.77 22.07 -3.10
C VAL A 135 -7.64 23.10 -3.05
N GLY A 136 -6.84 23.21 -4.13
CA GLY A 136 -5.80 24.21 -4.28
C GLY A 136 -4.47 23.88 -3.60
N LEU A 137 -4.23 22.60 -3.24
CA LEU A 137 -2.94 22.11 -2.78
C LEU A 137 -2.06 21.70 -3.97
N ASP A 138 -0.75 21.63 -3.75
CA ASP A 138 0.20 21.13 -4.72
C ASP A 138 0.46 19.65 -4.45
N SER A 139 0.05 18.76 -5.36
CA SER A 139 0.21 17.33 -5.23
C SER A 139 1.67 16.86 -5.24
N TYR A 140 2.59 17.69 -5.74
CA TYR A 140 4.03 17.38 -5.78
C TYR A 140 4.76 17.72 -4.48
N MET A 141 4.26 18.66 -3.67
CA MET A 141 4.90 19.07 -2.43
C MET A 141 4.47 18.19 -1.25
N GLY A 142 5.19 17.08 -1.05
CA GLY A 142 4.97 16.13 0.03
C GLY A 142 5.78 16.41 1.29
N PHE A 143 5.51 15.65 2.36
CA PHE A 143 6.16 15.77 3.66
C PHE A 143 6.89 14.49 4.10
N TYR A 144 6.59 13.35 3.49
CA TYR A 144 7.18 12.06 3.82
C TYR A 144 8.07 11.52 2.69
N HIS A 145 7.54 11.42 1.49
CA HIS A 145 8.36 10.99 0.36
C HIS A 145 9.27 12.12 -0.15
N SER A 146 10.52 11.77 -0.48
CA SER A 146 11.47 12.72 -1.07
C SER A 146 10.92 13.33 -2.35
N LEU A 147 11.12 14.63 -2.52
CA LEU A 147 10.74 15.34 -3.75
C LEU A 147 11.58 14.84 -4.93
N ARG A 148 10.91 14.49 -6.01
CA ARG A 148 11.54 14.06 -7.27
C ARG A 148 10.76 14.64 -8.45
N PRO A 149 11.42 15.06 -9.53
CA PRO A 149 10.74 15.51 -10.74
C PRO A 149 9.73 14.46 -11.25
N GLY A 150 8.51 14.91 -11.55
CA GLY A 150 7.44 14.04 -12.04
C GLY A 150 6.79 13.13 -11.01
N ARG A 151 7.11 13.29 -9.71
CA ARG A 151 6.50 12.51 -8.62
C ARG A 151 5.55 13.37 -7.81
N GLU A 152 4.29 12.98 -7.75
CA GLU A 152 3.25 13.59 -6.92
C GLU A 152 3.43 13.15 -5.46
N SER A 153 4.46 13.71 -4.80
CA SER A 153 4.92 13.25 -3.49
C SER A 153 3.86 13.35 -2.42
N LEU A 154 3.05 14.44 -2.39
CA LEU A 154 1.96 14.58 -1.43
C LEU A 154 0.85 13.56 -1.66
N ALA A 155 0.48 13.31 -2.92
CA ALA A 155 -0.48 12.26 -3.24
C ALA A 155 0.03 10.89 -2.79
N CYS A 156 1.32 10.58 -3.03
CA CYS A 156 1.95 9.36 -2.52
C CYS A 156 1.89 9.28 -0.99
N ASP A 157 2.16 10.38 -0.28
CA ASP A 157 2.13 10.42 1.18
C ASP A 157 0.74 10.09 1.73
N LEU A 158 -0.30 10.70 1.18
CA LEU A 158 -1.68 10.46 1.62
C LEU A 158 -2.21 9.07 1.23
N VAL A 159 -1.78 8.55 0.08
CA VAL A 159 -2.14 7.18 -0.35
C VAL A 159 -1.61 6.15 0.64
N GLU A 160 -0.50 6.39 1.36
CA GLU A 160 0.04 5.42 2.31
C GLU A 160 -1.00 4.98 3.36
N GLU A 161 -1.81 5.90 3.86
CA GLU A 161 -2.88 5.58 4.81
C GLU A 161 -3.99 4.73 4.19
N GLY A 162 -4.28 4.94 2.90
CA GLY A 162 -5.34 4.28 2.15
C GLY A 162 -4.92 3.02 1.38
N ARG A 163 -3.63 2.62 1.38
CA ARG A 163 -3.13 1.48 0.58
C ARG A 163 -3.89 0.19 0.86
N CYS A 164 -4.25 -0.05 2.10
CA CYS A 164 -5.03 -1.22 2.50
C CYS A 164 -6.39 -1.35 1.78
N ILE A 165 -6.96 -0.24 1.29
CA ILE A 165 -8.20 -0.24 0.51
C ILE A 165 -7.96 -0.96 -0.82
N VAL A 166 -6.87 -0.61 -1.52
CA VAL A 166 -6.46 -1.25 -2.77
C VAL A 166 -6.16 -2.73 -2.54
N GLU A 167 -5.40 -3.05 -1.50
CA GLU A 167 -5.01 -4.42 -1.15
C GLU A 167 -6.23 -5.29 -0.86
N ARG A 168 -7.16 -4.79 -0.04
CA ARG A 168 -8.44 -5.47 0.23
C ARG A 168 -9.28 -5.64 -1.03
N PHE A 169 -9.31 -4.64 -1.89
CA PHE A 169 -10.07 -4.71 -3.14
C PHE A 169 -9.51 -5.80 -4.04
N VAL A 170 -8.19 -5.87 -4.22
CA VAL A 170 -7.52 -6.95 -4.96
C VAL A 170 -7.88 -8.33 -4.38
N LEU A 171 -7.71 -8.51 -3.06
CA LEU A 171 -8.07 -9.75 -2.38
C LEU A 171 -9.56 -10.11 -2.58
N THR A 172 -10.45 -9.11 -2.54
CA THR A 172 -11.88 -9.31 -2.76
C THR A 172 -12.17 -9.78 -4.18
N LEU A 173 -11.58 -9.14 -5.21
CA LEU A 173 -11.75 -9.54 -6.61
C LEU A 173 -11.34 -10.99 -6.86
N ILE A 174 -10.20 -11.39 -6.27
CA ILE A 174 -9.68 -12.77 -6.40
C ILE A 174 -10.55 -13.74 -5.59
N ASN A 175 -10.80 -13.47 -4.33
CA ASN A 175 -11.48 -14.40 -3.42
C ASN A 175 -12.96 -14.60 -3.78
N LEU A 176 -13.62 -13.59 -4.33
CA LEU A 176 -14.99 -13.72 -4.87
C LEU A 176 -15.02 -14.22 -6.32
N LYS A 177 -13.87 -14.52 -6.93
CA LYS A 177 -13.76 -14.99 -8.33
C LYS A 177 -14.40 -14.01 -9.33
N ILE A 178 -14.37 -12.69 -9.00
CA ILE A 178 -14.84 -11.62 -9.89
C ILE A 178 -13.87 -11.46 -11.06
N ILE A 179 -12.56 -11.52 -10.75
CA ILE A 179 -11.49 -11.53 -11.74
C ILE A 179 -11.01 -12.97 -11.93
N LYS A 180 -10.69 -13.32 -13.18
CA LYS A 180 -10.27 -14.65 -13.59
C LYS A 180 -8.93 -14.59 -14.33
N PRO A 181 -8.20 -15.73 -14.46
CA PRO A 181 -6.95 -15.78 -15.21
C PRO A 181 -7.07 -15.31 -16.66
N GLU A 182 -8.23 -15.54 -17.29
CA GLU A 182 -8.53 -15.17 -18.67
C GLU A 182 -8.64 -13.66 -18.89
N ASP A 183 -8.81 -12.89 -17.80
CA ASP A 183 -8.86 -11.43 -17.85
C ASP A 183 -7.46 -10.79 -17.94
N PHE A 184 -6.40 -11.61 -18.08
CA PHE A 184 -5.03 -11.15 -18.19
C PHE A 184 -4.39 -11.60 -19.49
N ASP A 185 -3.99 -10.66 -20.32
CA ASP A 185 -3.18 -10.95 -21.51
C ASP A 185 -1.71 -11.16 -21.11
N ALA A 186 -1.14 -12.29 -21.51
CA ALA A 186 0.30 -12.52 -21.42
C ALA A 186 1.00 -11.73 -22.54
N VAL A 187 1.45 -10.50 -22.22
CA VAL A 187 2.36 -9.80 -23.12
C VAL A 187 3.73 -10.46 -23.01
N SER A 188 4.19 -11.03 -24.13
CA SER A 188 5.48 -11.70 -24.22
C SER A 188 6.58 -10.77 -23.69
N TYR A 189 7.25 -11.24 -22.69
CA TYR A 189 8.53 -10.85 -22.14
C TYR A 189 8.63 -10.00 -20.88
N THR A 190 7.65 -9.28 -20.34
CA THR A 190 7.87 -8.63 -19.02
C THR A 190 6.67 -7.93 -18.39
N HIS A 191 5.51 -7.82 -19.00
CA HIS A 191 4.39 -7.07 -18.42
C HIS A 191 3.08 -7.85 -18.53
N LEU A 192 2.44 -8.09 -17.39
CA LEU A 192 1.01 -8.39 -17.35
C LEU A 192 0.27 -7.06 -17.53
N THR A 193 -0.49 -6.93 -18.60
CA THR A 193 -1.43 -5.82 -18.78
C THR A 193 -2.81 -6.29 -18.39
N LEU A 194 -3.56 -5.44 -17.70
CA LEU A 194 -4.99 -5.64 -17.54
C LEU A 194 -5.67 -5.40 -18.90
N PRO A 195 -6.75 -6.14 -19.22
CA PRO A 195 -7.45 -5.94 -20.47
C PRO A 195 -7.91 -4.51 -20.60
N THR A 196 -7.72 -3.95 -21.79
CA THR A 196 -8.34 -2.65 -22.13
C THR A 196 -9.84 -2.89 -22.18
N ILE A 197 -10.58 -2.29 -21.27
CA ILE A 197 -12.05 -2.31 -21.36
C ILE A 197 -12.40 -1.55 -22.64
N ALA A 198 -12.93 -2.29 -23.62
CA ALA A 198 -13.44 -1.73 -24.86
C ALA A 198 -14.82 -1.06 -24.62
#